data_09069417d50dfd2460dfb77d6d03cdc5
#
_entry.id   09069417d50dfd2460dfb77d6d03cdc5
#
_cell.length_a   1.000
_cell.length_b   1.000
_cell.length_c   1.000
_cell.angle_alpha   90.00
_cell.angle_beta   90.00
_cell.angle_gamma   90.00
#
_symmetry.space_group_name_H-M   'P 1'
#
loop_
_entity.id
_entity.type
_entity.pdbx_description
1 polymer ?
#
loop_
_entity_poly.entity_id
_entity_poly.type
_entity_poly.pdbx_seq_one_letter_code
_entity_poly.pdbx_strand_id
1 'polypeptide(L)'
;MKALLYFQKLSDLGKYKVEKTDDYDLARRDGLDLSYYEMIRVKGSKPEKNFRIPSNISKYSNNELLLYLKDHKRYWRQIAKILKQEIDLDSEEVVFIFNYQKFYQIDKILHFVRKRSRHSEMNVNEKEKARLNIEKVNQKRRHIIENSNVNLSGKSLDDYLVEVKE
;
A
#
# COMPACT_ATOMS: atom_id res chain seq x y z
N MET A 1 -22.21 -4.21 -12.80
CA MET A 1 -21.88 -4.08 -11.35
C MET A 1 -23.17 -4.25 -10.57
N LYS A 2 -23.24 -5.23 -9.66
CA LYS A 2 -24.37 -5.33 -8.72
C LYS A 2 -24.27 -4.15 -7.77
N ALA A 3 -25.32 -3.33 -7.69
CA ALA A 3 -25.42 -2.29 -6.66
C ALA A 3 -25.35 -3.01 -5.30
N LEU A 4 -24.46 -2.56 -4.42
CA LEU A 4 -24.47 -2.99 -3.03
C LEU A 4 -25.80 -2.52 -2.43
N LEU A 5 -26.68 -3.47 -2.11
CA LEU A 5 -27.97 -3.18 -1.48
C LEU A 5 -27.81 -2.88 0.02
N TYR A 6 -26.67 -3.20 0.59
CA TYR A 6 -26.41 -3.06 2.01
C TYR A 6 -24.92 -2.82 2.26
N PHE A 7 -24.59 -1.86 3.12
CA PHE A 7 -23.26 -1.57 3.59
C PHE A 7 -23.22 -1.65 5.12
N GLN A 8 -22.51 -2.63 5.66
CA GLN A 8 -22.33 -2.78 7.10
C GLN A 8 -20.88 -2.54 7.52
N LYS A 9 -19.93 -2.98 6.69
CA LYS A 9 -18.50 -2.92 6.97
C LYS A 9 -17.68 -2.67 5.70
N LEU A 10 -16.47 -2.19 5.87
CA LEU A 10 -15.57 -1.85 4.74
C LEU A 10 -15.27 -3.03 3.82
N SER A 11 -15.29 -4.27 4.33
CA SER A 11 -15.11 -5.47 3.50
C SER A 11 -16.21 -5.68 2.46
N ASP A 12 -17.39 -5.07 2.64
CA ASP A 12 -18.53 -5.18 1.71
C ASP A 12 -18.29 -4.36 0.43
N LEU A 13 -17.37 -3.38 0.48
CA LEU A 13 -16.98 -2.58 -0.67
C LEU A 13 -16.23 -3.38 -1.73
N GLY A 14 -15.74 -4.60 -1.42
CA GLY A 14 -15.10 -5.49 -2.37
C GLY A 14 -13.69 -5.94 -1.96
N LYS A 15 -12.82 -6.13 -2.94
CA LYS A 15 -11.47 -6.71 -2.73
C LYS A 15 -10.44 -5.68 -2.25
N TYR A 16 -10.80 -4.88 -1.26
CA TYR A 16 -9.88 -3.90 -0.67
C TYR A 16 -9.20 -4.48 0.57
N LYS A 17 -7.97 -4.01 0.83
CA LYS A 17 -7.23 -4.38 2.03
C LYS A 17 -7.73 -3.52 3.18
N VAL A 18 -8.53 -4.11 4.06
CA VAL A 18 -8.96 -3.50 5.31
C VAL A 18 -7.81 -3.61 6.31
N GLU A 19 -7.43 -2.49 6.90
CA GLU A 19 -6.42 -2.36 7.96
C GLU A 19 -7.11 -1.90 9.24
N LYS A 20 -6.54 -2.25 10.38
CA LYS A 20 -7.02 -1.81 11.70
C LYS A 20 -6.46 -0.43 12.02
N THR A 21 -7.25 0.39 12.72
CA THR A 21 -6.76 1.62 13.32
C THR A 21 -6.00 1.32 14.62
N ASP A 22 -5.26 2.28 15.14
CA ASP A 22 -4.48 2.11 16.38
C ASP A 22 -5.38 1.80 17.58
N ASP A 23 -6.62 2.31 17.59
CA ASP A 23 -7.59 2.11 18.67
C ASP A 23 -8.40 0.80 18.53
N TYR A 24 -8.15 -0.01 17.51
CA TYR A 24 -8.93 -1.23 17.24
C TYR A 24 -8.92 -2.23 18.41
N ASP A 25 -7.77 -2.45 19.02
CA ASP A 25 -7.64 -3.43 20.08
C ASP A 25 -8.25 -2.91 21.41
N LEU A 26 -8.25 -1.59 21.62
CA LEU A 26 -8.96 -0.96 22.74
C LEU A 26 -10.47 -1.11 22.55
N ALA A 27 -10.99 -0.75 21.39
CA ALA A 27 -12.40 -0.88 21.05
C ALA A 27 -12.90 -2.33 21.19
N ARG A 28 -12.06 -3.31 20.83
CA ARG A 28 -12.37 -4.73 20.98
C ARG A 28 -12.53 -5.14 22.46
N ARG A 29 -11.67 -4.62 23.35
CA ARG A 29 -11.78 -4.88 24.79
C ARG A 29 -13.05 -4.28 25.38
N ASP A 30 -13.43 -3.11 24.89
CA ASP A 30 -14.58 -2.37 25.37
C ASP A 30 -15.92 -2.84 24.75
N GLY A 31 -15.87 -3.85 23.85
CA GLY A 31 -17.06 -4.43 23.22
C GLY A 31 -17.74 -3.51 22.21
N LEU A 32 -17.01 -2.54 21.64
CA LEU A 32 -17.52 -1.58 20.65
C LEU A 32 -17.65 -2.21 19.25
N ASP A 33 -18.44 -1.59 18.37
CA ASP A 33 -18.56 -2.02 16.99
C ASP A 33 -17.24 -1.78 16.23
N LEU A 34 -16.50 -2.86 15.99
CA LEU A 34 -15.17 -2.84 15.37
C LEU A 34 -15.17 -2.32 13.94
N SER A 35 -16.33 -2.28 13.26
CA SER A 35 -16.41 -1.78 11.89
C SER A 35 -16.04 -0.30 11.75
N TYR A 36 -16.12 0.47 12.83
CA TYR A 36 -15.71 1.89 12.88
C TYR A 36 -14.22 2.08 13.12
N TYR A 37 -13.51 1.03 13.53
CA TYR A 37 -12.07 1.03 13.83
C TYR A 37 -11.26 0.33 12.73
N GLU A 38 -11.83 0.27 11.54
CA GLU A 38 -11.22 -0.27 10.33
C GLU A 38 -11.06 0.84 9.29
N MET A 39 -10.04 0.71 8.45
CA MET A 39 -9.79 1.64 7.35
C MET A 39 -9.29 0.94 6.10
N ILE A 40 -9.49 1.58 4.93
CA ILE A 40 -8.86 1.20 3.68
C ILE A 40 -7.95 2.35 3.26
N ARG A 41 -6.66 2.09 3.12
CA ARG A 41 -5.67 3.11 2.79
C ARG A 41 -5.73 3.49 1.30
N VAL A 42 -5.52 4.77 1.02
CA VAL A 42 -5.32 5.27 -0.35
C VAL A 42 -3.96 4.79 -0.88
N LYS A 43 -3.91 4.34 -2.12
CA LYS A 43 -2.67 3.85 -2.75
C LYS A 43 -1.68 5.00 -2.90
N GLY A 44 -0.44 4.77 -2.48
CA GLY A 44 0.64 5.77 -2.51
C GLY A 44 0.73 6.62 -1.25
N SER A 45 -0.30 6.63 -0.39
CA SER A 45 -0.18 7.23 0.94
C SER A 45 0.67 6.32 1.83
N LYS A 46 1.70 6.89 2.43
CA LYS A 46 2.60 6.18 3.35
C LYS A 46 2.28 6.65 4.77
N PRO A 47 2.22 5.73 5.75
CA PRO A 47 2.28 6.13 7.15
C PRO A 47 3.63 6.82 7.36
N GLU A 48 3.61 8.05 7.81
CA GLU A 48 4.83 8.75 8.19
C GLU A 48 5.38 8.14 9.50
N LYS A 49 6.71 8.19 9.68
CA LYS A 49 7.40 7.63 10.85
C LYS A 49 6.96 8.24 12.20
N ASN A 50 6.15 9.30 12.19
CA ASN A 50 5.78 10.11 13.36
C ASN A 50 4.27 10.06 13.63
N PHE A 51 3.64 8.90 13.71
CA PHE A 51 2.22 8.72 14.09
C PHE A 51 1.20 9.46 13.21
N ARG A 52 1.55 9.82 11.97
CA ARG A 52 0.60 10.49 11.08
C ARG A 52 -0.31 9.46 10.40
N ILE A 53 -1.61 9.69 10.55
CA ILE A 53 -2.63 8.87 9.91
C ILE A 53 -2.48 8.99 8.39
N PRO A 54 -2.34 7.88 7.63
CA PRO A 54 -2.28 7.93 6.18
C PRO A 54 -3.62 8.35 5.61
N SER A 55 -3.64 8.90 4.39
CA SER A 55 -4.90 9.11 3.66
C SER A 55 -5.66 7.81 3.55
N ASN A 56 -6.89 7.78 4.02
CA ASN A 56 -7.68 6.57 4.18
C ASN A 56 -9.18 6.84 4.04
N ILE A 57 -9.94 5.76 3.96
CA ILE A 57 -11.39 5.76 4.09
C ILE A 57 -11.81 4.83 5.21
N SER A 58 -12.74 5.28 6.02
CA SER A 58 -13.32 4.54 7.14
C SER A 58 -14.85 4.60 7.12
N LYS A 59 -15.50 3.78 7.93
CA LYS A 59 -16.94 3.84 8.13
C LYS A 59 -17.27 5.05 9.03
N TYR A 60 -18.23 5.86 8.60
CA TYR A 60 -18.75 6.97 9.40
C TYR A 60 -20.10 6.65 10.02
N SER A 61 -20.99 6.06 9.21
CA SER A 61 -22.32 5.59 9.65
C SER A 61 -22.73 4.35 8.85
N ASN A 62 -23.95 3.87 9.04
CA ASN A 62 -24.45 2.70 8.29
C ASN A 62 -24.54 2.92 6.78
N ASN A 63 -24.62 4.17 6.32
CA ASN A 63 -24.74 4.50 4.91
C ASN A 63 -23.66 5.45 4.41
N GLU A 64 -22.72 5.85 5.29
CA GLU A 64 -21.75 6.87 4.97
C GLU A 64 -20.33 6.43 5.28
N LEU A 65 -19.43 6.93 4.47
CA LEU A 65 -18.00 6.76 4.57
C LEU A 65 -17.34 8.11 4.88
N LEU A 66 -16.29 8.09 5.67
CA LEU A 66 -15.40 9.19 5.92
C LEU A 66 -14.13 8.98 5.12
N LEU A 67 -13.79 9.91 4.25
CA LEU A 67 -12.55 9.95 3.49
C LEU A 67 -11.65 11.03 4.07
N TYR A 68 -10.54 10.63 4.66
CA TYR A 68 -9.49 11.52 5.14
C TYR A 68 -8.36 11.60 4.12
N LEU A 69 -7.99 12.78 3.69
CA LEU A 69 -6.89 13.03 2.75
C LEU A 69 -5.94 14.08 3.32
N LYS A 70 -4.70 13.69 3.50
CA LYS A 70 -3.58 14.58 3.77
C LYS A 70 -2.73 14.80 2.53
N ASP A 71 -2.58 13.76 1.75
CA ASP A 71 -1.89 13.74 0.47
C ASP A 71 -2.86 13.94 -0.69
N HIS A 72 -2.34 13.89 -1.92
CA HIS A 72 -3.17 13.88 -3.13
C HIS A 72 -3.97 15.15 -3.39
N LYS A 73 -3.49 16.35 -2.96
CA LYS A 73 -4.15 17.65 -3.12
C LYS A 73 -4.70 17.91 -4.53
N ARG A 74 -4.02 17.40 -5.56
CA ARG A 74 -4.45 17.50 -6.97
C ARG A 74 -5.85 16.93 -7.24
N TYR A 75 -6.31 15.98 -6.43
CA TYR A 75 -7.62 15.34 -6.59
C TYR A 75 -8.73 15.96 -5.73
N TRP A 76 -8.39 16.79 -4.75
CA TRP A 76 -9.36 17.33 -3.79
C TRP A 76 -10.50 18.08 -4.47
N ARG A 77 -10.18 18.97 -5.43
CA ARG A 77 -11.20 19.72 -6.20
C ARG A 77 -12.13 18.79 -6.98
N GLN A 78 -11.59 17.73 -7.58
CA GLN A 78 -12.37 16.77 -8.35
C GLN A 78 -13.31 15.98 -7.44
N ILE A 79 -12.84 15.55 -6.29
CA ILE A 79 -13.63 14.83 -5.29
C ILE A 79 -14.73 15.72 -4.73
N ALA A 80 -14.38 16.94 -4.32
CA ALA A 80 -15.32 17.94 -3.83
C ALA A 80 -16.46 18.20 -4.82
N LYS A 81 -16.15 18.31 -6.11
CA LYS A 81 -17.16 18.47 -7.17
C LYS A 81 -18.10 17.27 -7.28
N ILE A 82 -17.56 16.02 -7.20
CA ILE A 82 -18.38 14.79 -7.24
C ILE A 82 -19.28 14.69 -6.01
N LEU A 83 -18.75 15.07 -4.85
CA LEU A 83 -19.46 14.99 -3.59
C LEU A 83 -20.39 16.19 -3.35
N LYS A 84 -20.22 17.27 -4.12
CA LYS A 84 -20.91 18.57 -3.95
C LYS A 84 -20.64 19.17 -2.56
N GLN A 85 -19.37 19.12 -2.14
CA GLN A 85 -18.91 19.66 -0.88
C GLN A 85 -17.86 20.76 -1.12
N GLU A 86 -17.90 21.78 -0.31
CA GLU A 86 -16.89 22.83 -0.31
C GLU A 86 -15.64 22.37 0.45
N ILE A 87 -14.49 22.82 0.01
CA ILE A 87 -13.20 22.53 0.62
C ILE A 87 -12.33 23.75 0.71
N ASP A 88 -11.55 23.83 1.77
CA ASP A 88 -10.43 24.74 1.90
C ASP A 88 -9.19 24.11 1.26
N LEU A 89 -8.69 24.73 0.18
CA LEU A 89 -7.53 24.26 -0.57
C LEU A 89 -6.20 24.63 0.09
N ASP A 90 -6.22 25.57 1.01
CA ASP A 90 -5.02 26.01 1.74
C ASP A 90 -4.74 25.11 2.95
N SER A 91 -5.73 24.32 3.34
CA SER A 91 -5.58 23.32 4.40
C SER A 91 -4.52 22.26 4.06
N GLU A 92 -3.89 21.71 5.10
CA GLU A 92 -2.96 20.57 4.96
C GLU A 92 -3.69 19.25 4.75
N GLU A 93 -4.93 19.16 5.18
CA GLU A 93 -5.75 17.96 5.13
C GLU A 93 -7.21 18.29 4.85
N VAL A 94 -7.96 17.32 4.34
CA VAL A 94 -9.39 17.45 4.08
C VAL A 94 -10.13 16.18 4.46
N VAL A 95 -11.35 16.35 4.95
CA VAL A 95 -12.26 15.26 5.30
C VAL A 95 -13.54 15.40 4.47
N PHE A 96 -13.94 14.30 3.85
CA PHE A 96 -15.22 14.20 3.14
C PHE A 96 -16.07 13.14 3.79
N ILE A 97 -17.36 13.44 4.00
CA ILE A 97 -18.35 12.45 4.44
C ILE A 97 -19.34 12.27 3.30
N PHE A 98 -19.55 11.04 2.86
CA PHE A 98 -20.39 10.78 1.71
C PHE A 98 -21.03 9.39 1.74
N ASN A 99 -22.15 9.25 1.03
CA ASN A 99 -22.84 7.97 0.92
C ASN A 99 -21.95 6.93 0.19
N TYR A 100 -21.90 5.71 0.73
CA TYR A 100 -21.06 4.61 0.21
C TYR A 100 -21.31 4.30 -1.28
N GLN A 101 -22.47 4.62 -1.82
CA GLN A 101 -22.78 4.43 -3.25
C GLN A 101 -21.85 5.21 -4.18
N LYS A 102 -21.27 6.32 -3.69
CA LYS A 102 -20.28 7.10 -4.44
C LYS A 102 -18.86 6.54 -4.35
N PHE A 103 -18.63 5.53 -3.53
CA PHE A 103 -17.31 4.97 -3.27
C PHE A 103 -16.55 4.61 -4.56
N TYR A 104 -17.20 3.93 -5.50
CA TYR A 104 -16.54 3.52 -6.75
C TYR A 104 -16.17 4.69 -7.66
N GLN A 105 -16.86 5.81 -7.57
CA GLN A 105 -16.49 7.03 -8.30
C GLN A 105 -15.20 7.62 -7.72
N ILE A 106 -15.06 7.59 -6.39
CA ILE A 106 -13.86 8.04 -5.68
C ILE A 106 -12.69 7.07 -5.90
N ASP A 107 -12.92 5.75 -5.89
CA ASP A 107 -11.86 4.75 -6.16
C ASP A 107 -11.25 4.90 -7.56
N LYS A 108 -12.01 5.33 -8.56
CA LYS A 108 -11.49 5.61 -9.91
C LYS A 108 -10.45 6.75 -9.91
N ILE A 109 -10.52 7.66 -8.95
CA ILE A 109 -9.64 8.82 -8.84
C ILE A 109 -8.44 8.52 -7.94
N LEU A 110 -8.71 7.98 -6.74
CA LEU A 110 -7.69 7.83 -5.69
C LEU A 110 -6.98 6.48 -5.71
N HIS A 111 -7.65 5.45 -6.20
CA HIS A 111 -7.17 4.06 -6.16
C HIS A 111 -6.81 3.58 -4.74
N PHE A 112 -7.73 2.87 -4.11
CA PHE A 112 -7.49 2.27 -2.80
C PHE A 112 -6.64 1.00 -2.88
N VAL A 113 -5.97 0.68 -1.78
CA VAL A 113 -5.16 -0.54 -1.66
C VAL A 113 -6.07 -1.77 -1.69
N ARG A 114 -5.85 -2.64 -2.66
CA ARG A 114 -6.59 -3.90 -2.81
C ARG A 114 -5.86 -5.05 -2.13
N LYS A 115 -6.62 -6.04 -1.67
CA LYS A 115 -6.04 -7.33 -1.30
C LYS A 115 -5.27 -7.85 -2.51
N ARG A 116 -4.05 -8.30 -2.30
CA ARG A 116 -3.37 -9.09 -3.33
C ARG A 116 -4.28 -10.28 -3.62
N SER A 117 -4.77 -10.41 -4.86
CA SER A 117 -5.31 -11.69 -5.27
C SER A 117 -4.22 -12.69 -4.93
N ARG A 118 -4.52 -13.71 -4.12
CA ARG A 118 -3.67 -14.90 -4.11
C ARG A 118 -3.52 -15.22 -5.60
N HIS A 119 -2.31 -15.20 -6.12
CA HIS A 119 -2.07 -15.60 -7.49
C HIS A 119 -2.94 -16.82 -7.72
N SER A 120 -3.85 -16.74 -8.68
CA SER A 120 -4.52 -17.92 -9.20
C SER A 120 -3.43 -18.96 -9.25
N GLU A 121 -3.66 -20.11 -8.65
CA GLU A 121 -2.66 -21.16 -8.46
C GLU A 121 -1.79 -21.20 -9.71
N MET A 122 -0.55 -20.67 -9.56
CA MET A 122 0.39 -20.66 -10.69
C MET A 122 0.43 -22.10 -11.16
N ASN A 123 0.05 -22.33 -12.40
CA ASN A 123 0.09 -23.63 -13.03
C ASN A 123 1.44 -24.27 -12.67
N VAL A 124 1.48 -25.53 -12.34
CA VAL A 124 2.70 -26.25 -11.92
C VAL A 124 3.87 -25.90 -12.82
N ASN A 125 3.63 -25.80 -14.15
CA ASN A 125 4.60 -25.39 -15.15
C ASN A 125 5.12 -23.94 -15.00
N GLU A 126 4.30 -23.01 -14.51
CA GLU A 126 4.73 -21.60 -14.26
C GLU A 126 5.56 -21.48 -12.98
N LYS A 127 5.22 -22.28 -11.94
CA LYS A 127 6.03 -22.37 -10.72
C LYS A 127 7.42 -22.93 -11.03
N GLU A 128 7.49 -23.93 -11.88
CA GLU A 128 8.74 -24.58 -12.28
C GLU A 128 9.60 -23.65 -13.15
N LYS A 129 9.00 -22.94 -14.10
CA LYS A 129 9.70 -21.89 -14.86
C LYS A 129 10.22 -20.75 -13.99
N ALA A 130 9.44 -20.30 -13.00
CA ALA A 130 9.87 -19.27 -12.06
C ALA A 130 11.04 -19.76 -11.20
N ARG A 131 11.01 -21.02 -10.72
CA ARG A 131 12.09 -21.64 -9.97
C ARG A 131 13.39 -21.74 -10.79
N LEU A 132 13.30 -22.21 -12.02
CA LEU A 132 14.44 -22.31 -12.94
C LEU A 132 15.06 -20.94 -13.25
N ASN A 133 14.23 -19.89 -13.40
CA ASN A 133 14.72 -18.54 -13.59
C ASN A 133 15.46 -17.99 -12.38
N ILE A 134 14.97 -18.23 -11.17
CA ILE A 134 15.63 -17.85 -9.92
C ILE A 134 16.98 -18.59 -9.81
N GLU A 135 17.00 -19.86 -10.11
CA GLU A 135 18.21 -20.68 -10.08
C GLU A 135 19.28 -20.19 -11.05
N LYS A 136 18.88 -19.87 -12.29
CA LYS A 136 19.78 -19.23 -13.30
C LYS A 136 20.34 -17.89 -12.82
N VAL A 137 19.53 -17.06 -12.20
CA VAL A 137 19.98 -15.76 -11.64
C VAL A 137 20.97 -15.99 -10.50
N ASN A 138 20.71 -16.96 -9.63
CA ASN A 138 21.59 -17.27 -8.51
C ASN A 138 22.93 -17.87 -9.00
N GLN A 139 22.92 -18.73 -10.03
CA GLN A 139 24.13 -19.24 -10.65
C GLN A 139 24.99 -18.11 -11.27
N LYS A 140 24.35 -17.18 -12.02
CA LYS A 140 25.08 -16.01 -12.54
C LYS A 140 25.69 -15.15 -11.43
N ARG A 141 24.98 -14.95 -10.32
CA ARG A 141 25.52 -14.21 -9.16
C ARG A 141 26.71 -14.92 -8.53
N ARG A 142 26.66 -16.24 -8.37
CA ARG A 142 27.80 -17.03 -7.85
C ARG A 142 29.02 -16.92 -8.76
N HIS A 143 28.86 -17.05 -10.06
CA HIS A 143 29.95 -16.89 -11.03
C HIS A 143 30.58 -15.50 -11.00
N ILE A 144 29.80 -14.44 -10.80
CA ILE A 144 30.33 -13.08 -10.65
C ILE A 144 31.16 -12.96 -9.38
N ILE A 145 30.68 -13.53 -8.27
CA ILE A 145 31.39 -13.49 -6.97
C ILE A 145 32.69 -14.31 -7.05
N GLU A 146 32.65 -15.50 -7.64
CA GLU A 146 33.85 -16.36 -7.82
C GLU A 146 34.91 -15.67 -8.68
N ASN A 147 34.51 -15.06 -9.83
CA ASN A 147 35.42 -14.32 -10.69
C ASN A 147 35.98 -13.05 -10.02
N SER A 148 35.20 -12.40 -9.15
CA SER A 148 35.65 -11.24 -8.37
C SER A 148 36.70 -11.64 -7.33
N ASN A 149 36.52 -12.79 -6.68
CA ASN A 149 37.45 -13.32 -5.67
C ASN A 149 38.75 -13.83 -6.30
N VAL A 150 38.70 -14.38 -7.52
CA VAL A 150 39.92 -14.79 -8.25
C VAL A 150 40.77 -13.58 -8.62
N ASN A 151 40.15 -12.45 -8.97
CA ASN A 151 40.88 -11.21 -9.27
C ASN A 151 41.47 -10.53 -8.03
N LEU A 152 40.94 -10.78 -6.84
CA LEU A 152 41.50 -10.25 -5.57
C LEU A 152 42.59 -11.15 -4.99
N SER A 153 42.60 -12.45 -5.28
CA SER A 153 43.61 -13.38 -4.79
C SER A 153 44.93 -13.39 -5.62
N GLY A 154 44.95 -12.67 -6.74
CA GLY A 154 46.11 -12.57 -7.62
C GLY A 154 47.06 -11.41 -7.35
N LYS A 155 46.73 -10.51 -6.42
CA LYS A 155 47.65 -9.44 -5.98
C LYS A 155 48.02 -9.67 -4.51
N SER A 156 49.29 -10.01 -4.30
CA SER A 156 49.85 -10.07 -2.94
C SER A 156 49.91 -8.67 -2.36
N LEU A 157 49.78 -8.57 -1.03
CA LEU A 157 49.97 -7.31 -0.28
C LEU A 157 51.33 -6.68 -0.54
N ASP A 158 52.31 -7.46 -0.98
CA ASP A 158 53.64 -7.01 -1.34
C ASP A 158 53.69 -6.19 -2.63
N ASP A 159 52.73 -6.37 -3.55
CA ASP A 159 52.66 -5.59 -4.79
C ASP A 159 52.20 -4.14 -4.58
N TYR A 160 51.57 -3.85 -3.44
CA TYR A 160 51.15 -2.50 -3.06
C TYR A 160 52.19 -1.70 -2.29
N LEU A 161 53.24 -2.37 -1.76
CA LEU A 161 54.30 -1.70 -0.99
C LEU A 161 55.43 -1.16 -1.84
N VAL A 162 55.47 -1.49 -3.13
CA VAL A 162 56.53 -1.05 -4.07
C VAL A 162 56.20 0.32 -4.70
N GLU A 163 54.94 0.75 -4.78
CA GLU A 163 54.57 2.01 -5.44
C GLU A 163 54.61 3.27 -4.54
N VAL A 164 55.09 3.16 -3.28
CA VAL A 164 55.16 4.31 -2.34
C VAL A 164 56.61 4.75 -2.03
N LYS A 165 57.60 4.30 -2.81
CA LYS A 165 59.00 4.74 -2.69
C LYS A 165 59.56 5.17 -4.04
N GLU A 166 59.08 6.27 -4.56
CA GLU A 166 59.79 7.21 -5.45
C GLU A 166 59.29 8.63 -5.24
#